data_d3de9b8f56fc352f6410cfaddb883878
#
_entry.id   d3de9b8f56fc352f6410cfaddb883878
#
_cell.length_a   1.000
_cell.length_b   1.000
_cell.length_c   1.000
_cell.angle_alpha   90.00
_cell.angle_beta   90.00
_cell.angle_gamma   90.00
#
_symmetry.space_group_name_H-M   'P 1'
#
loop_
_entity.id
_entity.type
_entity.pdbx_description
1 polymer ?
#
loop_
_entity_poly.entity_id
_entity_poly.type
_entity_poly.pdbx_seq_one_letter_code
_entity_poly.pdbx_strand_id
1 'polypeptide(L)'
;MTEPAPLSLRDLQSLIRQMYGAKDQARGVEGTFMWLMEEVGELAAALREDDHEALSLEFADVLAWLATIANVAGVDLDAAVRKKYGSGCPGCGQFLCQCDISAKP
;
A
#
# COMPACT_ATOMS: atom_id res chain seq x y z
N MET A 1 10.31 0.50 -28.30
CA MET A 1 10.33 1.03 -26.93
C MET A 1 10.07 -0.11 -25.95
N THR A 2 10.94 -0.29 -25.01
CA THR A 2 10.78 -1.36 -24.02
C THR A 2 9.86 -0.92 -22.90
N GLU A 3 9.05 -1.85 -22.40
CA GLU A 3 8.25 -1.60 -21.23
C GLU A 3 9.14 -1.41 -20.00
N PRO A 4 8.78 -0.54 -19.05
CA PRO A 4 9.51 -0.44 -17.80
C PRO A 4 9.46 -1.75 -17.03
N ALA A 5 10.50 -2.05 -16.27
CA ALA A 5 10.53 -3.24 -15.43
C ALA A 5 9.39 -3.18 -14.41
N PRO A 6 8.77 -4.34 -14.06
CA PRO A 6 7.76 -4.38 -13.00
C PRO A 6 8.32 -3.84 -11.68
N LEU A 7 7.49 -3.09 -10.97
CA LEU A 7 7.84 -2.54 -9.66
C LEU A 7 7.28 -3.47 -8.58
N SER A 8 8.17 -4.15 -7.84
CA SER A 8 7.75 -4.97 -6.71
C SER A 8 7.43 -4.10 -5.49
N LEU A 9 6.78 -4.68 -4.48
CA LEU A 9 6.56 -3.98 -3.21
C LEU A 9 7.89 -3.55 -2.58
N ARG A 10 8.89 -4.42 -2.66
CA ARG A 10 10.22 -4.11 -2.13
C ARG A 10 10.88 -2.97 -2.89
N ASP A 11 10.72 -2.94 -4.21
CA ASP A 11 11.22 -1.85 -5.05
C ASP A 11 10.54 -0.54 -4.69
N LEU A 12 9.23 -0.56 -4.45
CA LEU A 12 8.49 0.62 -4.05
C LEU A 12 9.00 1.17 -2.72
N GLN A 13 9.17 0.31 -1.71
CA GLN A 13 9.70 0.74 -0.42
C GLN A 13 11.11 1.33 -0.56
N SER A 14 11.95 0.71 -1.39
CA SER A 14 13.29 1.21 -1.66
C SER A 14 13.27 2.57 -2.36
N LEU A 15 12.41 2.73 -3.36
CA LEU A 15 12.25 3.99 -4.08
C LEU A 15 11.82 5.12 -3.14
N ILE A 16 10.82 4.87 -2.32
CA ILE A 16 10.34 5.86 -1.33
C ILE A 16 11.45 6.21 -0.34
N ARG A 17 12.20 5.22 0.12
CA ARG A 17 13.31 5.44 1.05
C ARG A 17 14.40 6.31 0.43
N GLN A 18 14.69 6.10 -0.86
CA GLN A 18 15.68 6.92 -1.58
C GLN A 18 15.23 8.37 -1.70
N MET A 19 13.95 8.60 -1.99
CA MET A 19 13.43 9.96 -2.17
C MET A 19 13.22 10.70 -0.85
N TYR A 20 12.68 10.02 0.16
CA TYR A 20 12.13 10.69 1.33
C TYR A 20 12.60 10.13 2.67
N GLY A 21 13.51 9.16 2.69
CA GLY A 21 13.87 8.43 3.90
C GLY A 21 14.17 9.30 5.11
N ALA A 22 15.00 10.33 4.95
CA ALA A 22 15.36 11.21 6.06
C ALA A 22 14.16 12.02 6.56
N LYS A 23 13.33 12.53 5.64
CA LYS A 23 12.11 13.28 6.01
C LYS A 23 11.12 12.38 6.71
N ASP A 24 10.95 11.16 6.21
CA ASP A 24 10.01 10.20 6.77
C ASP A 24 10.39 9.79 8.18
N GLN A 25 11.68 9.51 8.42
CA GLN A 25 12.17 9.19 9.75
C GLN A 25 11.99 10.35 10.73
N ALA A 26 12.24 11.57 10.27
CA ALA A 26 12.08 12.77 11.10
C ALA A 26 10.61 13.02 11.46
N ARG A 27 9.68 12.74 10.53
CA ARG A 27 8.24 12.90 10.76
C ARG A 27 7.71 11.85 11.75
N GLY A 28 8.19 10.62 11.63
CA GLY A 28 7.79 9.51 12.49
C GLY A 28 6.47 8.87 12.12
N VAL A 29 6.07 7.86 12.90
CA VAL A 29 4.89 7.03 12.62
C VAL A 29 3.59 7.83 12.70
N GLU A 30 3.41 8.62 13.76
CA GLU A 30 2.15 9.34 13.97
C GLU A 30 1.88 10.37 12.88
N GLY A 31 2.87 11.18 12.55
CA GLY A 31 2.73 12.19 11.48
C GLY A 31 2.48 11.55 10.13
N THR A 32 3.14 10.45 9.86
CA THR A 32 2.96 9.70 8.61
C THR A 32 1.56 9.09 8.54
N PHE A 33 1.07 8.54 9.64
CA PHE A 33 -0.28 7.98 9.70
C PHE A 33 -1.34 9.05 9.42
N MET A 34 -1.16 10.26 9.95
CA MET A 34 -2.09 11.36 9.69
C MET A 34 -2.18 11.70 8.21
N TRP A 35 -1.02 11.75 7.52
CA TRP A 35 -0.99 11.98 6.09
C TRP A 35 -1.62 10.84 5.30
N LEU A 36 -1.36 9.60 5.71
CA LEU A 36 -1.98 8.43 5.08
C LEU A 36 -3.50 8.53 5.16
N MET A 37 -4.04 8.91 6.30
CA MET A 37 -5.49 9.03 6.48
C MET A 37 -6.08 10.15 5.62
N GLU A 38 -5.35 11.25 5.46
CA GLU A 38 -5.77 12.31 4.55
C GLU A 38 -5.83 11.82 3.11
N GLU A 39 -4.82 11.06 2.67
CA GLU A 39 -4.80 10.52 1.31
C GLU A 39 -5.90 9.48 1.09
N VAL A 40 -6.23 8.69 2.10
CA VAL A 40 -7.36 7.75 2.04
C VAL A 40 -8.67 8.54 1.81
N GLY A 41 -8.82 9.68 2.48
CA GLY A 41 -9.98 10.56 2.27
C GLY A 41 -10.03 11.11 0.85
N GLU A 42 -8.90 11.52 0.30
CA GLU A 42 -8.81 12.01 -1.09
C GLU A 42 -9.13 10.90 -2.10
N LEU A 43 -8.68 9.68 -1.82
CA LEU A 43 -9.05 8.51 -2.64
C LEU A 43 -10.58 8.29 -2.61
N ALA A 44 -11.18 8.37 -1.43
CA ALA A 44 -12.62 8.23 -1.29
C ALA A 44 -13.37 9.27 -2.12
N ALA A 45 -12.91 10.52 -2.09
CA ALA A 45 -13.50 11.59 -2.90
C ALA A 45 -13.32 11.31 -4.40
N ALA A 46 -12.14 10.87 -4.81
CA ALA A 46 -11.85 10.57 -6.22
C ALA A 46 -12.71 9.42 -6.76
N LEU A 47 -13.07 8.46 -5.92
CA LEU A 47 -13.95 7.35 -6.31
C LEU A 47 -15.35 7.80 -6.69
N ARG A 48 -15.77 8.99 -6.27
CA ARG A 48 -17.07 9.57 -6.61
C ARG A 48 -17.01 10.42 -7.89
N GLU A 49 -15.80 10.73 -8.34
CA GLU A 49 -15.60 11.56 -9.54
C GLU A 49 -15.48 10.67 -10.76
N ASP A 50 -15.73 11.25 -11.93
CA ASP A 50 -15.61 10.53 -13.20
C ASP A 50 -14.32 10.92 -13.93
N ASP A 51 -13.18 10.76 -13.24
CA ASP A 51 -11.87 11.07 -13.77
C ASP A 51 -10.92 9.94 -13.40
N HIS A 52 -10.75 9.00 -14.30
CA HIS A 52 -9.96 7.80 -14.05
C HIS A 52 -8.47 8.10 -13.85
N GLU A 53 -7.93 9.09 -14.54
CA GLU A 53 -6.52 9.47 -14.38
C GLU A 53 -6.25 10.05 -12.99
N ALA A 54 -7.11 10.95 -12.54
CA ALA A 54 -7.01 11.51 -11.20
C ALA A 54 -7.17 10.41 -10.14
N LEU A 55 -8.10 9.49 -10.34
CA LEU A 55 -8.31 8.35 -9.45
C LEU A 55 -7.05 7.49 -9.35
N SER A 56 -6.42 7.20 -10.49
CA SER A 56 -5.19 6.39 -10.52
C SER A 56 -4.08 7.03 -9.69
N LEU A 57 -3.94 8.35 -9.75
CA LEU A 57 -2.92 9.06 -8.98
C LEU A 57 -3.22 9.04 -7.48
N GLU A 58 -4.50 9.06 -7.08
CA GLU A 58 -4.85 8.94 -5.66
C GLU A 58 -4.55 7.53 -5.13
N PHE A 59 -4.75 6.48 -5.93
CA PHE A 59 -4.30 5.15 -5.55
C PHE A 59 -2.77 5.12 -5.34
N ALA A 60 -2.03 5.76 -6.24
CA ALA A 60 -0.58 5.82 -6.12
C ALA A 60 -0.15 6.53 -4.82
N ASP A 61 -0.84 7.63 -4.47
CA ASP A 61 -0.54 8.39 -3.27
C ASP A 61 -0.79 7.56 -2.00
N VAL A 62 -1.93 6.88 -1.93
CA VAL A 62 -2.25 6.01 -0.79
C VAL A 62 -1.22 4.90 -0.65
N LEU A 63 -0.87 4.25 -1.76
CA LEU A 63 0.12 3.18 -1.73
C LEU A 63 1.50 3.70 -1.31
N ALA A 64 1.89 4.88 -1.81
CA ALA A 64 3.17 5.50 -1.44
C ALA A 64 3.21 5.83 0.06
N TRP A 65 2.17 6.40 0.62
CA TRP A 65 2.12 6.69 2.06
C TRP A 65 2.10 5.41 2.90
N LEU A 66 1.44 4.35 2.41
CA LEU A 66 1.48 3.06 3.07
C LEU A 66 2.91 2.49 3.08
N ALA A 67 3.62 2.59 1.95
CA ALA A 67 5.02 2.18 1.88
C ALA A 67 5.90 3.02 2.83
N THR A 68 5.63 4.32 2.92
CA THR A 68 6.34 5.22 3.83
C THR A 68 6.19 4.77 5.28
N ILE A 69 4.95 4.53 5.73
CA ILE A 69 4.75 4.13 7.13
C ILE A 69 5.34 2.75 7.42
N ALA A 70 5.30 1.84 6.45
CA ALA A 70 5.95 0.54 6.56
C ALA A 70 7.46 0.71 6.74
N ASN A 71 8.10 1.59 5.96
CA ASN A 71 9.52 1.89 6.10
C ASN A 71 9.85 2.42 7.50
N VAL A 72 9.06 3.38 7.99
CA VAL A 72 9.29 3.99 9.30
C VAL A 72 9.09 2.97 10.42
N ALA A 73 8.11 2.10 10.28
CA ALA A 73 7.80 1.06 11.26
C ALA A 73 8.71 -0.17 11.15
N GLY A 74 9.58 -0.23 10.13
CA GLY A 74 10.49 -1.35 9.94
C GLY A 74 9.82 -2.61 9.40
N VAL A 75 8.74 -2.46 8.62
CA VAL A 75 7.98 -3.59 8.05
C VAL A 75 8.34 -3.76 6.57
N ASP A 76 8.71 -4.98 6.18
CA ASP A 76 8.89 -5.38 4.79
C ASP A 76 7.54 -5.85 4.25
N LEU A 77 6.95 -5.05 3.35
CA LEU A 77 5.60 -5.33 2.82
C LEU A 77 5.56 -6.63 2.03
N ASP A 78 6.59 -6.93 1.24
CA ASP A 78 6.65 -8.18 0.47
C ASP A 78 6.60 -9.38 1.43
N ALA A 79 7.43 -9.38 2.44
CA ALA A 79 7.48 -10.46 3.43
C ALA A 79 6.15 -10.59 4.18
N ALA A 80 5.55 -9.46 4.56
CA ALA A 80 4.28 -9.44 5.29
C ALA A 80 3.14 -10.03 4.46
N VAL A 81 3.04 -9.64 3.18
CA VAL A 81 2.00 -10.15 2.29
C VAL A 81 2.19 -11.63 2.01
N ARG A 82 3.44 -12.07 1.75
CA ARG A 82 3.74 -13.49 1.54
C ARG A 82 3.37 -14.33 2.75
N LYS A 83 3.70 -13.85 3.93
CA LYS A 83 3.41 -14.58 5.17
C LYS A 83 1.92 -14.74 5.38
N LYS A 84 1.15 -13.68 5.11
CA LYS A 84 -0.29 -13.70 5.38
C LYS A 84 -1.11 -14.36 4.28
N TYR A 85 -0.76 -14.09 3.01
CA TYR A 85 -1.57 -14.51 1.87
C TYR A 85 -0.87 -15.48 0.92
N GLY A 86 0.41 -15.72 1.09
CA GLY A 86 1.20 -16.48 0.13
C GLY A 86 0.77 -17.93 -0.05
N SER A 87 0.07 -18.52 0.93
CA SER A 87 -0.43 -19.89 0.87
C SER A 87 -1.95 -19.96 0.68
N GLY A 88 -2.60 -18.86 0.38
CA GLY A 88 -4.04 -18.79 0.18
C GLY A 88 -4.74 -17.92 1.21
N CYS A 89 -6.06 -18.02 1.26
CA CYS A 89 -6.87 -17.21 2.17
C CYS A 89 -6.51 -17.49 3.64
N PRO A 90 -6.19 -16.46 4.43
CA PRO A 90 -5.85 -16.68 5.85
C PRO A 90 -7.02 -17.14 6.70
N GLY A 91 -8.27 -16.94 6.23
CA GLY A 91 -9.45 -17.34 6.97
C GLY A 91 -9.78 -18.83 6.81
N CYS A 92 -9.65 -19.38 5.61
CA CYS A 92 -10.02 -20.78 5.34
C CYS A 92 -8.85 -21.63 4.82
N GLY A 93 -7.71 -21.05 4.51
CA GLY A 93 -6.53 -21.77 4.02
C GLY A 93 -6.63 -22.22 2.56
N GLN A 94 -7.70 -21.89 1.87
CA GLN A 94 -7.88 -22.26 0.46
C GLN A 94 -7.36 -21.17 -0.45
N PHE A 95 -6.77 -21.55 -1.59
CA PHE A 95 -6.32 -20.58 -2.57
C PHE A 95 -7.50 -19.83 -3.18
N LEU A 96 -8.55 -20.56 -3.54
CA LEU A 96 -9.85 -19.98 -3.86
C LEU A 96 -10.66 -19.93 -2.58
N CYS A 97 -10.86 -18.76 -2.04
CA CYS A 97 -11.50 -18.57 -0.74
C CYS A 97 -12.88 -19.22 -0.66
N GLN A 98 -13.09 -20.00 0.40
CA GLN A 98 -14.36 -20.69 0.68
C GLN A 98 -15.08 -20.09 1.89
N CYS A 99 -14.61 -18.95 2.40
CA CYS A 99 -15.29 -18.25 3.49
C CYS A 99 -16.65 -17.74 3.03
N ASP A 100 -17.56 -17.57 3.97
CA ASP A 100 -18.84 -16.91 3.70
C ASP A 100 -18.57 -15.51 3.16
N ILE A 101 -19.38 -15.06 2.19
CA ILE A 101 -19.20 -13.77 1.55
C ILE A 101 -19.28 -12.61 2.54
N SER A 102 -19.98 -12.79 3.65
CA SER A 102 -20.10 -11.78 4.71
C SER A 102 -18.92 -11.79 5.68
N ALA A 103 -18.08 -12.83 5.62
CA ALA A 103 -16.93 -12.95 6.51
C ALA A 103 -15.75 -12.15 5.99
N LYS A 104 -15.01 -11.54 6.90
CA LYS A 104 -13.74 -10.88 6.58
C LYS A 104 -12.64 -11.93 6.78
N PRO A 105 -11.90 -12.26 5.70
CA PRO A 105 -10.84 -13.26 5.80
C PRO A 105 -9.66 -12.82 6.65
#